data_4f007456ec9d84e1f9ecee62099237ad
#
_entry.id   4f007456ec9d84e1f9ecee62099237ad
#
_cell.length_a   1.000
_cell.length_b   1.000
_cell.length_c   1.000
_cell.angle_alpha   90.00
_cell.angle_beta   90.00
_cell.angle_gamma   90.00
#
_symmetry.space_group_name_H-M   'P 1'
#
loop_
_entity.id
_entity.type
_entity.pdbx_description
1 polymer ?
#
loop_
_entity_poly.entity_id
_entity_poly.type
_entity_poly.pdbx_seq_one_letter_code
_entity_poly.pdbx_strand_id
1 'polypeptide(L)'
;MRVVIAMPRMSTDPEPTAAQSKYMESLARAGAGMRWVELNDPEQAVQDALTCDGLLLPGGGDMDPKFYGQARIPACGEPNLLRDAAEPLLLRAFLAADKPVLGICRGIQVMNAVLGGDLYQDIKPFEHLPHNGHWAKVHTVTVRRGTLLSRILGQDTVLVNSQHHQAVDRVAPGFTLAALSEDGIVEAIEKPDAGFCLGVQWHPEWLSDADPAMQGLFDAFVNACSK
;
A
#
# COMPACT_ATOMS: atom_id res chain seq x y z
N MET A 1 18.24 -4.24 17.95
CA MET A 1 18.55 -4.44 16.51
C MET A 1 17.83 -3.38 15.70
N ARG A 2 18.37 -2.98 14.54
CA ARG A 2 17.67 -2.07 13.62
C ARG A 2 16.55 -2.82 12.94
N VAL A 3 15.34 -2.25 12.91
CA VAL A 3 14.18 -2.81 12.17
C VAL A 3 14.51 -2.94 10.68
N VAL A 4 14.16 -4.06 10.07
CA VAL A 4 14.37 -4.33 8.65
C VAL A 4 13.02 -4.62 7.99
N ILE A 5 12.69 -3.86 6.96
CA ILE A 5 11.43 -3.97 6.21
C ILE A 5 11.67 -4.74 4.91
N ALA A 6 10.89 -5.78 4.68
CA ALA A 6 10.80 -6.46 3.40
C ALA A 6 10.02 -5.61 2.39
N MET A 7 10.55 -5.42 1.20
CA MET A 7 9.84 -4.76 0.11
C MET A 7 10.05 -5.54 -1.20
N PRO A 8 8.96 -5.98 -1.87
CA PRO A 8 9.03 -6.62 -3.17
C PRO A 8 9.78 -5.75 -4.19
N ARG A 9 10.69 -6.36 -4.95
CA ARG A 9 11.42 -5.65 -5.99
C ARG A 9 10.46 -5.24 -7.12
N MET A 10 10.46 -3.95 -7.43
CA MET A 10 9.55 -3.38 -8.43
C MET A 10 10.12 -3.43 -9.86
N SER A 11 11.42 -3.57 -9.99
CA SER A 11 12.16 -3.54 -11.26
C SER A 11 13.32 -4.53 -11.20
N THR A 12 13.71 -5.05 -12.36
CA THR A 12 14.91 -5.88 -12.53
C THR A 12 16.20 -5.05 -12.61
N ASP A 13 16.11 -3.72 -12.67
CA ASP A 13 17.29 -2.86 -12.67
C ASP A 13 18.06 -2.98 -11.34
N PRO A 14 19.39 -3.06 -11.39
CA PRO A 14 20.21 -3.12 -10.19
C PRO A 14 20.13 -1.83 -9.36
N GLU A 15 19.96 -0.69 -10.01
CA GLU A 15 19.80 0.60 -9.34
C GLU A 15 18.34 0.87 -9.01
N PRO A 16 18.04 1.41 -7.83
CA PRO A 16 16.67 1.75 -7.46
C PRO A 16 16.13 2.88 -8.34
N THR A 17 14.90 2.75 -8.78
CA THR A 17 14.17 3.83 -9.47
C THR A 17 13.91 4.99 -8.50
N ALA A 18 13.54 6.17 -9.04
CA ALA A 18 13.18 7.33 -8.21
C ALA A 18 12.04 7.01 -7.22
N ALA A 19 11.04 6.22 -7.65
CA ALA A 19 9.95 5.78 -6.77
C ALA A 19 10.47 4.86 -5.65
N GLN A 20 11.33 3.91 -5.98
CA GLN A 20 11.94 3.01 -4.99
C GLN A 20 12.78 3.78 -3.97
N SER A 21 13.54 4.80 -4.41
CA SER A 21 14.34 5.65 -3.54
C SER A 21 13.47 6.41 -2.52
N LYS A 22 12.28 6.86 -2.90
CA LYS A 22 11.35 7.55 -2.00
C LYS A 22 10.88 6.66 -0.83
N TYR A 23 10.56 5.38 -1.09
CA TYR A 23 10.26 4.43 -0.01
C TYR A 23 11.46 4.23 0.92
N MET A 24 12.66 4.02 0.34
CA MET A 24 13.90 3.84 1.11
C MET A 24 14.20 5.03 2.01
N GLU A 25 14.08 6.26 1.49
CA GLU A 25 14.28 7.50 2.24
C GLU A 25 13.29 7.63 3.41
N SER A 26 12.00 7.33 3.16
CA SER A 26 10.95 7.41 4.19
C SER A 26 11.16 6.39 5.30
N LEU A 27 11.52 5.15 4.97
CA LEU A 27 11.86 4.12 5.94
C LEU A 27 13.13 4.46 6.72
N ALA A 28 14.14 5.02 6.05
CA ALA A 28 15.40 5.43 6.70
C ALA A 28 15.16 6.57 7.71
N ARG A 29 14.29 7.56 7.38
CA ARG A 29 13.89 8.61 8.33
C ARG A 29 13.15 8.03 9.54
N ALA A 30 12.34 6.99 9.35
CA ALA A 30 11.69 6.26 10.43
C ALA A 30 12.64 5.36 11.25
N GLY A 31 13.92 5.29 10.89
CA GLY A 31 14.94 4.51 11.61
C GLY A 31 15.08 3.04 11.16
N ALA A 32 14.38 2.61 10.12
CA ALA A 32 14.45 1.25 9.60
C ALA A 32 15.50 1.08 8.49
N GLY A 33 15.94 -0.17 8.29
CA GLY A 33 16.55 -0.64 7.07
C GLY A 33 15.51 -1.26 6.14
N MET A 34 15.87 -1.50 4.89
CA MET A 34 15.03 -2.17 3.91
C MET A 34 15.81 -3.31 3.25
N ARG A 35 15.11 -4.39 2.94
CA ARG A 35 15.59 -5.52 2.15
C ARG A 35 14.71 -5.73 0.95
N TRP A 36 15.32 -5.79 -0.23
CA TRP A 36 14.64 -6.22 -1.45
C TRP A 36 14.28 -7.70 -1.36
N VAL A 37 13.06 -8.02 -1.78
CA VAL A 37 12.57 -9.39 -1.94
C VAL A 37 12.49 -9.67 -3.44
N GLU A 38 13.30 -10.62 -3.89
CA GLU A 38 13.26 -11.10 -5.28
C GLU A 38 12.04 -11.98 -5.49
N LEU A 39 11.35 -11.84 -6.62
CA LEU A 39 10.03 -12.43 -6.86
C LEU A 39 10.03 -13.58 -7.86
N ASN A 40 11.22 -14.01 -8.34
CA ASN A 40 11.34 -15.07 -9.34
C ASN A 40 10.87 -16.44 -8.82
N ASP A 41 10.95 -16.65 -7.53
CA ASP A 41 10.45 -17.82 -6.81
C ASP A 41 9.56 -17.33 -5.64
N PRO A 42 8.22 -17.41 -5.76
CA PRO A 42 7.32 -16.89 -4.75
C PRO A 42 7.43 -17.57 -3.38
N GLU A 43 7.75 -18.87 -3.31
CA GLU A 43 7.91 -19.59 -2.06
C GLU A 43 9.21 -19.15 -1.36
N GLN A 44 10.30 -19.04 -2.09
CA GLN A 44 11.57 -18.52 -1.58
C GLN A 44 11.42 -17.04 -1.14
N ALA A 45 10.70 -16.24 -1.91
CA ALA A 45 10.39 -14.85 -1.56
C ALA A 45 9.71 -14.73 -0.20
N VAL A 46 8.76 -15.61 0.12
CA VAL A 46 8.10 -15.65 1.43
C VAL A 46 9.10 -16.00 2.54
N GLN A 47 9.92 -17.02 2.35
CA GLN A 47 10.91 -17.43 3.35
C GLN A 47 11.92 -16.31 3.64
N ASP A 48 12.44 -15.67 2.61
CA ASP A 48 13.39 -14.57 2.73
C ASP A 48 12.76 -13.34 3.41
N ALA A 49 11.55 -12.98 3.01
CA ALA A 49 10.82 -11.84 3.55
C ALA A 49 10.45 -12.02 5.03
N LEU A 50 10.06 -13.23 5.46
CA LEU A 50 9.68 -13.52 6.84
C LEU A 50 10.86 -13.38 7.84
N THR A 51 12.10 -13.30 7.36
CA THR A 51 13.25 -12.93 8.21
C THR A 51 13.28 -11.44 8.57
N CYS A 52 12.46 -10.60 7.89
CA CYS A 52 12.30 -9.18 8.18
C CYS A 52 11.20 -8.94 9.22
N ASP A 53 11.16 -7.72 9.77
CA ASP A 53 10.27 -7.34 10.87
C ASP A 53 8.90 -6.85 10.38
N GLY A 54 8.79 -6.36 9.15
CA GLY A 54 7.55 -5.89 8.53
C GLY A 54 7.59 -5.99 7.02
N LEU A 55 6.43 -5.87 6.37
CA LEU A 55 6.25 -5.89 4.92
C LEU A 55 5.69 -4.55 4.43
N LEU A 56 6.38 -3.93 3.47
CA LEU A 56 5.84 -2.82 2.69
C LEU A 56 5.49 -3.33 1.30
N LEU A 57 4.21 -3.26 0.93
CA LEU A 57 3.72 -3.51 -0.42
C LEU A 57 3.69 -2.18 -1.18
N PRO A 58 4.61 -1.95 -2.14
CA PRO A 58 4.74 -0.66 -2.80
C PRO A 58 3.73 -0.48 -3.93
N GLY A 59 3.61 0.75 -4.41
CA GLY A 59 2.87 1.11 -5.62
C GLY A 59 3.37 0.39 -6.87
N GLY A 60 2.67 0.61 -7.99
CA GLY A 60 3.01 -0.01 -9.27
C GLY A 60 1.83 -0.08 -10.24
N GLY A 61 2.00 -0.81 -11.33
CA GLY A 61 0.95 -1.06 -12.31
C GLY A 61 -0.15 -1.98 -11.79
N ASP A 62 -1.14 -2.21 -12.61
CA ASP A 62 -2.37 -2.90 -12.27
C ASP A 62 -2.15 -4.37 -11.87
N MET A 63 -3.00 -4.85 -10.98
CA MET A 63 -3.09 -6.27 -10.63
C MET A 63 -4.00 -6.98 -11.64
N ASP A 64 -3.67 -8.23 -12.01
CA ASP A 64 -4.50 -9.05 -12.89
C ASP A 64 -5.90 -9.25 -12.27
N PRO A 65 -6.99 -8.82 -12.95
CA PRO A 65 -8.34 -8.91 -12.43
C PRO A 65 -8.83 -10.31 -12.06
N LYS A 66 -8.18 -11.36 -12.57
CA LYS A 66 -8.47 -12.74 -12.19
C LYS A 66 -8.30 -12.99 -10.68
N PHE A 67 -7.42 -12.23 -9.99
CA PHE A 67 -7.19 -12.38 -8.54
C PHE A 67 -8.36 -11.88 -7.69
N TYR A 68 -9.26 -11.07 -8.25
CA TYR A 68 -10.52 -10.66 -7.61
C TYR A 68 -11.75 -11.06 -8.42
N GLY A 69 -11.58 -12.10 -9.28
CA GLY A 69 -12.71 -12.79 -9.94
C GLY A 69 -13.36 -12.01 -11.07
N GLN A 70 -12.69 -11.01 -11.65
CA GLN A 70 -13.23 -10.19 -12.74
C GLN A 70 -12.53 -10.49 -14.08
N ALA A 71 -13.24 -10.25 -15.18
CA ALA A 71 -12.65 -10.20 -16.51
C ALA A 71 -11.91 -8.86 -16.71
N ARG A 72 -10.76 -8.88 -17.36
CA ARG A 72 -9.98 -7.67 -17.66
C ARG A 72 -10.73 -6.78 -18.65
N ILE A 73 -10.83 -5.49 -18.35
CA ILE A 73 -11.35 -4.49 -19.27
C ILE A 73 -10.21 -3.81 -20.04
N PRO A 74 -10.49 -3.12 -21.18
CA PRO A 74 -9.45 -2.48 -21.99
C PRO A 74 -8.66 -1.37 -21.27
N ALA A 75 -9.23 -0.74 -20.25
CA ALA A 75 -8.57 0.29 -19.46
C ALA A 75 -7.55 -0.27 -18.47
N CYS A 76 -7.66 -1.56 -18.09
CA CYS A 76 -6.71 -2.22 -17.20
C CYS A 76 -5.36 -2.41 -17.90
N GLY A 77 -4.30 -1.91 -17.29
CA GLY A 77 -2.91 -2.02 -17.76
C GLY A 77 -2.39 -3.46 -17.78
N GLU A 78 -1.17 -3.66 -18.31
CA GLU A 78 -0.54 -4.98 -18.30
C GLU A 78 -0.11 -5.37 -16.89
N PRO A 79 -0.58 -6.51 -16.35
CA PRO A 79 -0.22 -6.98 -15.02
C PRO A 79 1.26 -7.36 -14.92
N ASN A 80 1.82 -7.16 -13.74
CA ASN A 80 3.14 -7.70 -13.41
C ASN A 80 2.98 -9.10 -12.80
N LEU A 81 3.12 -10.13 -13.60
CA LEU A 81 2.85 -11.51 -13.20
C LEU A 81 3.73 -12.01 -12.04
N LEU A 82 4.98 -11.51 -11.91
CA LEU A 82 5.85 -11.88 -10.79
C LEU A 82 5.31 -11.30 -9.47
N ARG A 83 4.92 -10.04 -9.49
CA ARG A 83 4.30 -9.38 -8.32
C ARG A 83 2.95 -10.02 -7.98
N ASP A 84 2.14 -10.28 -8.98
CA ASP A 84 0.81 -10.90 -8.81
C ASP A 84 0.88 -12.32 -8.25
N ALA A 85 1.96 -13.07 -8.55
CA ALA A 85 2.19 -14.39 -7.98
C ALA A 85 2.73 -14.34 -6.54
N ALA A 86 3.65 -13.43 -6.25
CA ALA A 86 4.38 -13.43 -4.98
C ALA A 86 3.73 -12.57 -3.88
N GLU A 87 3.23 -11.36 -4.19
CA GLU A 87 2.69 -10.45 -3.18
C GLU A 87 1.48 -10.98 -2.41
N PRO A 88 0.53 -11.75 -3.02
CA PRO A 88 -0.51 -12.43 -2.28
C PRO A 88 0.00 -13.41 -1.22
N LEU A 89 1.07 -14.14 -1.53
CA LEU A 89 1.68 -15.09 -0.60
C LEU A 89 2.42 -14.36 0.52
N LEU A 90 3.17 -13.31 0.18
CA LEU A 90 3.84 -12.44 1.15
C LEU A 90 2.83 -11.85 2.15
N LEU A 91 1.73 -11.25 1.65
CA LEU A 91 0.69 -10.68 2.49
C LEU A 91 0.12 -11.70 3.47
N ARG A 92 -0.30 -12.87 2.96
CA ARG A 92 -0.88 -13.93 3.80
C ARG A 92 0.11 -14.44 4.85
N ALA A 93 1.37 -14.61 4.47
CA ALA A 93 2.42 -15.08 5.37
C ALA A 93 2.71 -14.09 6.51
N PHE A 94 2.78 -12.78 6.21
CA PHE A 94 2.99 -11.74 7.21
C PHE A 94 1.79 -11.61 8.16
N LEU A 95 0.57 -11.66 7.65
CA LEU A 95 -0.63 -11.67 8.48
C LEU A 95 -0.72 -12.92 9.38
N ALA A 96 -0.38 -14.09 8.85
CA ALA A 96 -0.34 -15.33 9.63
C ALA A 96 0.73 -15.32 10.73
N ALA A 97 1.82 -14.59 10.52
CA ALA A 97 2.89 -14.39 11.48
C ALA A 97 2.65 -13.19 12.43
N ASP A 98 1.49 -12.53 12.35
CA ASP A 98 1.13 -11.29 13.06
C ASP A 98 2.19 -10.18 12.90
N LYS A 99 2.83 -10.11 11.73
CA LYS A 99 3.82 -9.09 11.40
C LYS A 99 3.18 -7.90 10.71
N PRO A 100 3.67 -6.66 11.00
CA PRO A 100 3.15 -5.43 10.42
C PRO A 100 3.20 -5.40 8.89
N VAL A 101 2.12 -4.87 8.29
CA VAL A 101 1.99 -4.66 6.83
C VAL A 101 1.56 -3.24 6.54
N LEU A 102 2.29 -2.56 5.65
CA LEU A 102 1.91 -1.27 5.07
C LEU A 102 1.74 -1.44 3.55
N GLY A 103 0.56 -1.13 3.01
CA GLY A 103 0.29 -1.12 1.57
C GLY A 103 0.13 0.30 1.03
N ILE A 104 0.80 0.63 -0.08
CA ILE A 104 0.75 1.95 -0.70
C ILE A 104 0.31 1.81 -2.16
N CYS A 105 -0.71 2.55 -2.57
CA CYS A 105 -1.27 2.60 -3.92
C CYS A 105 -1.66 1.18 -4.40
N ARG A 106 -0.91 0.56 -5.30
CA ARG A 106 -1.14 -0.85 -5.66
C ARG A 106 -1.16 -1.78 -4.41
N GLY A 107 -0.39 -1.46 -3.37
CA GLY A 107 -0.34 -2.24 -2.13
C GLY A 107 -1.70 -2.35 -1.42
N ILE A 108 -2.48 -1.27 -1.29
CA ILE A 108 -3.84 -1.34 -0.72
C ILE A 108 -4.76 -2.21 -1.60
N GLN A 109 -4.59 -2.14 -2.92
CA GLN A 109 -5.39 -2.90 -3.88
C GLN A 109 -5.10 -4.41 -3.74
N VAL A 110 -3.83 -4.80 -3.63
CA VAL A 110 -3.42 -6.19 -3.36
C VAL A 110 -3.99 -6.66 -2.02
N MET A 111 -3.88 -5.87 -0.95
CA MET A 111 -4.44 -6.21 0.36
C MET A 111 -5.94 -6.48 0.28
N ASN A 112 -6.68 -5.63 -0.43
CA ASN A 112 -8.11 -5.76 -0.59
C ASN A 112 -8.49 -6.98 -1.45
N ALA A 113 -7.93 -7.11 -2.64
CA ALA A 113 -8.25 -8.15 -3.60
C ALA A 113 -7.93 -9.56 -3.05
N VAL A 114 -6.74 -9.73 -2.46
CA VAL A 114 -6.26 -11.02 -1.92
C VAL A 114 -7.10 -11.53 -0.76
N LEU A 115 -7.74 -10.64 -0.01
CA LEU A 115 -8.56 -10.98 1.16
C LEU A 115 -10.07 -10.94 0.87
N GLY A 116 -10.44 -10.90 -0.42
CA GLY A 116 -11.81 -11.11 -0.88
C GLY A 116 -12.61 -9.85 -1.12
N GLY A 117 -11.95 -8.72 -1.29
CA GLY A 117 -12.54 -7.48 -1.80
C GLY A 117 -12.50 -7.40 -3.33
N ASP A 118 -13.04 -6.32 -3.88
CA ASP A 118 -13.08 -6.03 -5.32
C ASP A 118 -12.37 -4.71 -5.61
N LEU A 119 -12.00 -4.51 -6.88
CA LEU A 119 -11.39 -3.26 -7.36
C LEU A 119 -12.21 -2.68 -8.52
N TYR A 120 -12.31 -1.35 -8.57
CA TYR A 120 -12.55 -0.64 -9.81
C TYR A 120 -11.30 -0.75 -10.68
N GLN A 121 -11.44 -1.36 -11.87
CA GLN A 121 -10.34 -1.45 -12.83
C GLN A 121 -10.05 -0.12 -13.53
N ASP A 122 -11.00 0.83 -13.48
CA ASP A 122 -10.84 2.22 -13.92
C ASP A 122 -11.87 3.08 -13.20
N ILE A 123 -11.41 4.08 -12.46
CA ILE A 123 -12.28 5.03 -11.73
C ILE A 123 -12.69 6.23 -12.58
N LYS A 124 -12.08 6.44 -13.74
CA LYS A 124 -12.34 7.58 -14.61
C LYS A 124 -13.83 7.86 -14.88
N PRO A 125 -14.73 6.86 -15.02
CA PRO A 125 -16.15 7.11 -15.17
C PRO A 125 -16.85 7.69 -13.94
N PHE A 126 -16.24 7.60 -12.76
CA PHE A 126 -16.82 7.97 -11.47
C PHE A 126 -16.10 9.14 -10.80
N GLU A 127 -14.85 9.40 -11.21
CA GLU A 127 -14.03 10.45 -10.60
C GLU A 127 -14.58 11.85 -10.92
N HIS A 128 -14.62 12.69 -9.89
CA HIS A 128 -14.90 14.13 -10.00
C HIS A 128 -13.71 14.97 -9.54
N LEU A 129 -12.67 14.30 -9.02
CA LEU A 129 -11.42 14.85 -8.51
C LEU A 129 -10.24 14.34 -9.34
N PRO A 130 -9.09 15.03 -9.34
CA PRO A 130 -7.91 14.53 -10.03
C PRO A 130 -7.30 13.35 -9.26
N HIS A 131 -7.40 12.14 -9.82
CA HIS A 131 -6.86 10.92 -9.22
C HIS A 131 -5.60 10.39 -9.90
N ASN A 132 -5.26 10.84 -11.11
CA ASN A 132 -4.11 10.32 -11.83
C ASN A 132 -3.17 11.43 -12.33
N GLY A 133 -1.85 11.16 -12.30
CA GLY A 133 -0.82 12.07 -12.82
C GLY A 133 -0.38 13.18 -11.85
N HIS A 134 -0.71 13.09 -10.57
CA HIS A 134 -0.47 14.16 -9.60
C HIS A 134 0.42 13.72 -8.42
N TRP A 135 1.70 14.06 -8.47
CA TRP A 135 2.63 13.83 -7.36
C TRP A 135 2.55 14.91 -6.26
N ALA A 136 2.07 16.11 -6.59
CA ALA A 136 1.72 17.12 -5.60
C ALA A 136 0.35 16.83 -4.98
N LYS A 137 0.07 17.42 -3.82
CA LYS A 137 -1.25 17.33 -3.17
C LYS A 137 -2.33 17.96 -4.03
N VAL A 138 -3.41 17.23 -4.29
CA VAL A 138 -4.45 17.64 -5.26
C VAL A 138 -5.88 17.51 -4.78
N HIS A 139 -6.19 16.56 -3.88
CA HIS A 139 -7.53 16.43 -3.30
C HIS A 139 -7.49 16.09 -1.81
N THR A 140 -8.61 16.32 -1.16
CA THR A 140 -8.80 16.05 0.27
C THR A 140 -9.39 14.66 0.47
N VAL A 141 -8.89 13.94 1.48
CA VAL A 141 -9.52 12.72 1.97
C VAL A 141 -10.05 12.92 3.38
N THR A 142 -11.24 12.40 3.66
CA THR A 142 -11.86 12.39 4.98
C THR A 142 -11.45 11.13 5.72
N VAL A 143 -10.82 11.29 6.87
CA VAL A 143 -10.32 10.20 7.71
C VAL A 143 -11.38 9.79 8.72
N ARG A 144 -11.69 8.51 8.78
CA ARG A 144 -12.69 7.95 9.69
C ARG A 144 -12.16 7.92 11.12
N ARG A 145 -12.88 8.55 12.04
CA ARG A 145 -12.52 8.57 13.47
C ARG A 145 -12.50 7.17 14.08
N GLY A 146 -11.59 6.96 15.04
CA GLY A 146 -11.44 5.70 15.75
C GLY A 146 -10.58 4.66 15.02
N THR A 147 -10.12 4.96 13.83
CA THR A 147 -9.22 4.10 13.04
C THR A 147 -7.76 4.25 13.49
N LEU A 148 -6.91 3.28 13.12
CA LEU A 148 -5.46 3.40 13.25
C LEU A 148 -4.95 4.62 12.48
N LEU A 149 -5.44 4.79 11.24
CA LEU A 149 -5.09 5.93 10.40
C LEU A 149 -5.40 7.27 11.09
N SER A 150 -6.59 7.40 11.73
CA SER A 150 -6.94 8.65 12.45
C SER A 150 -6.03 8.96 13.63
N ARG A 151 -5.54 7.93 14.33
CA ARG A 151 -4.58 8.08 15.41
C ARG A 151 -3.20 8.53 14.92
N ILE A 152 -2.78 8.02 13.74
CA ILE A 152 -1.48 8.37 13.13
C ILE A 152 -1.50 9.80 12.62
N LEU A 153 -2.52 10.16 11.84
CA LEU A 153 -2.59 11.46 11.18
C LEU A 153 -3.00 12.60 12.13
N GLY A 154 -3.79 12.29 13.17
CA GLY A 154 -4.28 13.28 14.15
C GLY A 154 -5.22 14.34 13.55
N GLN A 155 -5.77 14.10 12.36
CA GLN A 155 -6.60 15.04 11.60
C GLN A 155 -7.81 14.31 11.02
N ASP A 156 -8.96 15.01 10.95
CA ASP A 156 -10.19 14.47 10.33
C ASP A 156 -10.14 14.53 8.78
N THR A 157 -9.30 15.42 8.24
CA THR A 157 -9.10 15.56 6.78
C THR A 157 -7.64 15.82 6.48
N VAL A 158 -7.14 15.25 5.38
CA VAL A 158 -5.77 15.48 4.88
C VAL A 158 -5.78 15.70 3.38
N LEU A 159 -4.88 16.56 2.91
CA LEU A 159 -4.67 16.79 1.48
C LEU A 159 -3.59 15.84 0.98
N VAL A 160 -3.90 15.05 -0.06
CA VAL A 160 -3.04 14.00 -0.59
C VAL A 160 -2.70 14.20 -2.06
N ASN A 161 -1.63 13.55 -2.52
CA ASN A 161 -1.33 13.37 -3.94
C ASN A 161 -2.15 12.21 -4.52
N SER A 162 -2.16 12.08 -5.85
CA SER A 162 -2.93 11.01 -6.49
C SER A 162 -2.29 10.59 -7.81
N GLN A 163 -1.93 9.32 -7.88
CA GLN A 163 -1.27 8.70 -9.03
C GLN A 163 -1.85 7.29 -9.25
N HIS A 164 -3.16 7.19 -9.45
CA HIS A 164 -3.85 5.94 -9.70
C HIS A 164 -5.07 6.14 -10.58
N HIS A 165 -5.48 5.10 -11.29
CA HIS A 165 -6.73 5.02 -12.03
C HIS A 165 -7.57 3.82 -11.59
N GLN A 166 -7.03 2.97 -10.71
CA GLN A 166 -7.74 1.90 -10.04
C GLN A 166 -7.92 2.23 -8.57
N ALA A 167 -8.94 1.68 -7.93
CA ALA A 167 -9.20 1.85 -6.51
C ALA A 167 -9.95 0.64 -5.93
N VAL A 168 -9.99 0.57 -4.60
CA VAL A 168 -10.86 -0.38 -3.89
C VAL A 168 -12.32 -0.04 -4.18
N ASP A 169 -13.09 -1.05 -4.60
CA ASP A 169 -14.55 -1.00 -4.76
C ASP A 169 -15.21 -1.56 -3.50
N ARG A 170 -15.36 -2.85 -3.39
CA ARG A 170 -15.88 -3.52 -2.19
C ARG A 170 -14.73 -3.85 -1.24
N VAL A 171 -14.79 -3.26 -0.05
CA VAL A 171 -13.78 -3.52 1.00
C VAL A 171 -13.84 -4.98 1.44
N ALA A 172 -12.68 -5.61 1.54
CA ALA A 172 -12.54 -7.02 1.91
C ALA A 172 -13.08 -7.31 3.32
N PRO A 173 -13.66 -8.51 3.54
CA PRO A 173 -14.06 -8.94 4.87
C PRO A 173 -12.92 -8.85 5.89
N GLY A 174 -13.23 -8.30 7.08
CA GLY A 174 -12.25 -8.09 8.15
C GLY A 174 -11.43 -6.81 8.02
N PHE A 175 -11.55 -6.06 6.92
CA PHE A 175 -11.05 -4.70 6.84
C PHE A 175 -12.11 -3.67 7.21
N THR A 176 -11.64 -2.55 7.71
CA THR A 176 -12.43 -1.35 7.99
C THR A 176 -12.01 -0.24 7.03
N LEU A 177 -13.00 0.45 6.45
CA LEU A 177 -12.78 1.67 5.72
C LEU A 177 -12.17 2.74 6.64
N ALA A 178 -11.02 3.29 6.28
CA ALA A 178 -10.30 4.27 7.09
C ALA A 178 -10.32 5.69 6.50
N ALA A 179 -10.40 5.84 5.18
CA ALA A 179 -10.55 7.15 4.54
C ALA A 179 -11.26 7.07 3.19
N LEU A 180 -11.96 8.16 2.83
CA LEU A 180 -12.63 8.38 1.55
C LEU A 180 -12.27 9.75 0.97
N SER A 181 -12.17 9.85 -0.35
CA SER A 181 -12.21 11.12 -1.07
C SER A 181 -13.63 11.70 -1.11
N GLU A 182 -13.78 12.95 -1.52
CA GLU A 182 -15.10 13.61 -1.61
C GLU A 182 -16.02 12.97 -2.67
N ASP A 183 -15.44 12.37 -3.71
CA ASP A 183 -16.17 11.64 -4.75
C ASP A 183 -16.42 10.16 -4.39
N GLY A 184 -16.09 9.76 -3.14
CA GLY A 184 -16.44 8.46 -2.59
C GLY A 184 -15.47 7.34 -2.93
N ILE A 185 -14.32 7.64 -3.52
CA ILE A 185 -13.27 6.66 -3.75
C ILE A 185 -12.62 6.27 -2.42
N VAL A 186 -12.41 4.97 -2.22
CA VAL A 186 -11.74 4.44 -1.03
C VAL A 186 -10.26 4.80 -1.08
N GLU A 187 -9.82 5.57 -0.10
CA GLU A 187 -8.45 6.07 0.00
C GLU A 187 -7.60 5.37 1.08
N ALA A 188 -8.26 4.73 2.05
CA ALA A 188 -7.54 3.89 3.01
C ALA A 188 -8.42 2.79 3.60
N ILE A 189 -7.80 1.64 3.88
CA ILE A 189 -8.38 0.53 4.64
C ILE A 189 -7.40 0.05 5.71
N GLU A 190 -7.92 -0.49 6.79
CA GLU A 190 -7.12 -1.10 7.86
C GLU A 190 -7.76 -2.39 8.37
N LYS A 191 -6.94 -3.30 8.92
CA LYS A 191 -7.41 -4.56 9.52
C LYS A 191 -7.29 -4.46 11.05
N PRO A 192 -8.42 -4.21 11.77
CA PRO A 192 -8.38 -3.86 13.19
C PRO A 192 -7.89 -4.99 14.10
N ASP A 193 -8.03 -6.23 13.68
CA ASP A 193 -7.62 -7.44 14.41
C ASP A 193 -6.15 -7.85 14.17
N ALA A 194 -5.41 -7.12 13.33
CA ALA A 194 -3.97 -7.25 13.18
C ALA A 194 -3.24 -6.20 14.02
N GLY A 195 -2.02 -6.51 14.48
CA GLY A 195 -1.22 -5.56 15.25
C GLY A 195 -0.94 -4.25 14.49
N PHE A 196 -0.63 -4.33 13.20
CA PHE A 196 -0.56 -3.21 12.26
C PHE A 196 -0.80 -3.73 10.83
N CYS A 197 -1.90 -3.33 10.22
CA CYS A 197 -2.17 -3.64 8.81
C CYS A 197 -2.98 -2.49 8.22
N LEU A 198 -2.29 -1.62 7.47
CA LEU A 198 -2.83 -0.37 6.93
C LEU A 198 -2.51 -0.28 5.45
N GLY A 199 -3.51 0.05 4.63
CA GLY A 199 -3.35 0.39 3.21
C GLY A 199 -3.81 1.81 2.94
N VAL A 200 -3.04 2.56 2.15
CA VAL A 200 -3.39 3.90 1.66
C VAL A 200 -3.27 3.95 0.14
N GLN A 201 -4.20 4.66 -0.52
CA GLN A 201 -4.25 4.73 -1.98
C GLN A 201 -3.30 5.80 -2.54
N TRP A 202 -3.10 6.89 -1.81
CA TRP A 202 -2.12 7.93 -2.16
C TRP A 202 -0.68 7.48 -1.93
N HIS A 203 0.27 8.33 -2.31
CA HIS A 203 1.71 8.08 -2.22
C HIS A 203 2.36 8.96 -1.13
N PRO A 204 2.34 8.53 0.15
CA PRO A 204 2.93 9.31 1.24
C PRO A 204 4.45 9.44 1.11
N GLU A 205 5.14 8.49 0.44
CA GLU A 205 6.59 8.52 0.25
C GLU A 205 7.08 9.74 -0.57
N TRP A 206 6.22 10.30 -1.42
CA TRP A 206 6.52 11.51 -2.19
C TRP A 206 6.28 12.80 -1.40
N LEU A 207 5.63 12.73 -0.25
CA LEU A 207 5.26 13.87 0.60
C LEU A 207 6.02 13.89 1.93
N SER A 208 6.56 12.76 2.35
CA SER A 208 7.09 12.53 3.70
C SER A 208 8.35 13.32 4.06
N ASP A 209 9.04 13.91 3.08
CA ASP A 209 10.17 14.81 3.32
C ASP A 209 9.73 16.21 3.80
N ALA A 210 8.53 16.65 3.40
CA ALA A 210 7.99 17.97 3.72
C ALA A 210 6.74 17.93 4.63
N ASP A 211 6.10 16.77 4.78
CA ASP A 211 4.86 16.61 5.55
C ASP A 211 5.04 15.61 6.69
N PRO A 212 5.10 16.08 7.96
CA PRO A 212 5.23 15.20 9.13
C PRO A 212 4.08 14.19 9.28
N ALA A 213 2.86 14.50 8.82
CA ALA A 213 1.74 13.56 8.88
C ALA A 213 1.97 12.38 7.92
N MET A 214 2.54 12.62 6.75
CA MET A 214 2.88 11.58 5.79
C MET A 214 4.08 10.75 6.26
N GLN A 215 5.10 11.38 6.86
CA GLN A 215 6.20 10.65 7.51
C GLN A 215 5.70 9.83 8.70
N GLY A 216 4.72 10.32 9.45
CA GLY A 216 4.09 9.62 10.58
C GLY A 216 3.51 8.25 10.24
N LEU A 217 3.12 8.01 8.99
CA LEU A 217 2.69 6.67 8.53
C LEU A 217 3.85 5.67 8.57
N PHE A 218 5.02 6.07 8.11
CA PHE A 218 6.23 5.23 8.15
C PHE A 218 6.75 5.05 9.58
N ASP A 219 6.71 6.12 10.38
CA ASP A 219 7.13 6.06 11.79
C ASP A 219 6.26 5.10 12.60
N ALA A 220 4.93 5.15 12.41
CA ALA A 220 3.98 4.26 13.08
C ALA A 220 4.18 2.80 12.63
N PHE A 221 4.41 2.56 11.33
CA PHE A 221 4.70 1.25 10.78
C PHE A 221 5.98 0.65 11.37
N VAL A 222 7.09 1.40 11.34
CA VAL A 222 8.39 0.96 11.88
C VAL A 222 8.32 0.74 13.39
N ASN A 223 7.60 1.59 14.12
CA ASN A 223 7.37 1.39 15.56
C ASN A 223 6.58 0.11 15.85
N ALA A 224 5.61 -0.26 15.00
CA ALA A 224 4.90 -1.52 15.13
C ALA A 224 5.82 -2.73 14.91
N CYS A 225 6.78 -2.62 13.99
CA CYS A 225 7.78 -3.66 13.70
C CYS A 225 8.81 -3.86 14.83
N SER A 226 8.89 -2.94 15.79
CA SER A 226 9.87 -2.98 16.89
C SER A 226 9.38 -3.76 18.12
N LYS A 227 8.15 -4.24 18.09
CA LYS A 227 7.50 -4.99 19.19
C LYS A 227 7.67 -6.48 19.00
#